data_81edba16c37ed7651fcfc1416272c0b3
#
_entry.id   81edba16c37ed7651fcfc1416272c0b3
#
_cell.length_a   1.000
_cell.length_b   1.000
_cell.length_c   1.000
_cell.angle_alpha   90.00
_cell.angle_beta   90.00
_cell.angle_gamma   90.00
#
_symmetry.space_group_name_H-M   'P 1'
#
loop_
_entity.id
_entity.type
_entity.pdbx_description
1 polymer ?
#
loop_
_entity_poly.entity_id
_entity_poly.type
_entity_poly.pdbx_seq_one_letter_code
_entity_poly.pdbx_strand_id
1 'polypeptide(L)'
;MTDRQADLIVQLKEVVTILNKIERTYASERSKTIRQLQNKIWDEFELQNEELYFLQDLAGDLSFYEPIEKDRDATLGYYDDSRLLELTASAIKKVESILASR
;
A
#
# COMPACT_ATOMS: atom_id res chain seq x y z
N MET A 1 2.25 -7.35 26.01
CA MET A 1 2.39 -6.55 24.78
C MET A 1 2.69 -5.11 25.15
N THR A 2 3.69 -4.52 24.52
CA THR A 2 4.01 -3.10 24.75
C THR A 2 3.01 -2.22 23.99
N ASP A 3 2.85 -0.97 24.41
CA ASP A 3 2.00 -0.01 23.69
C ASP A 3 2.43 0.16 22.22
N ARG A 4 3.73 0.09 21.98
CA ARG A 4 4.30 0.16 20.64
C ARG A 4 3.83 -0.98 19.74
N GLN A 5 3.77 -2.20 20.28
CA GLN A 5 3.29 -3.36 19.53
C GLN A 5 1.79 -3.27 19.26
N ALA A 6 1.02 -2.79 20.21
CA ALA A 6 -0.41 -2.57 20.04
C ALA A 6 -0.67 -1.52 18.96
N ASP A 7 0.07 -0.42 18.97
CA ASP A 7 -0.04 0.63 17.96
C ASP A 7 0.33 0.11 16.58
N LEU A 8 1.37 -0.70 16.47
CA LEU A 8 1.78 -1.28 15.19
C LEU A 8 0.68 -2.18 14.62
N ILE A 9 0.05 -3.00 15.46
CA ILE A 9 -1.04 -3.87 15.03
C ILE A 9 -2.20 -3.03 14.49
N VAL A 10 -2.58 -1.97 15.18
CA VAL A 10 -3.64 -1.06 14.75
C VAL A 10 -3.28 -0.43 13.39
N GLN A 11 -2.05 0.06 13.26
CA GLN A 11 -1.57 0.68 12.01
C GLN A 11 -1.60 -0.31 10.86
N LEU A 12 -1.18 -1.55 11.07
CA LEU A 12 -1.19 -2.59 10.04
C LEU A 12 -2.62 -2.94 9.61
N LYS A 13 -3.56 -3.00 10.55
CA LYS A 13 -4.98 -3.23 10.24
C LYS A 13 -5.56 -2.09 9.40
N GLU A 14 -5.17 -0.86 9.71
CA GLU A 14 -5.58 0.30 8.92
C GLU A 14 -5.02 0.26 7.50
N VAL A 15 -3.77 -0.20 7.34
CA VAL A 15 -3.16 -0.40 6.00
C VAL A 15 -3.99 -1.41 5.21
N VAL A 16 -4.38 -2.53 5.80
CA VAL A 16 -5.23 -3.53 5.13
C VAL A 16 -6.56 -2.91 4.71
N THR A 17 -7.16 -2.11 5.59
CA THR A 17 -8.43 -1.42 5.28
C THR A 17 -8.28 -0.51 4.07
N ILE A 18 -7.20 0.28 4.01
CA ILE A 18 -6.95 1.18 2.89
C ILE A 18 -6.66 0.39 1.60
N LEU A 19 -5.88 -0.69 1.68
CA LEU A 19 -5.59 -1.54 0.53
C LEU A 19 -6.88 -2.16 -0.04
N ASN A 20 -7.77 -2.65 0.81
CA ASN A 20 -9.07 -3.16 0.38
C ASN A 20 -9.92 -2.06 -0.27
N LYS A 21 -9.84 -0.85 0.26
CA LYS A 21 -10.55 0.29 -0.30
C LYS A 21 -10.05 0.63 -1.71
N ILE A 22 -8.73 0.54 -1.94
CA ILE A 22 -8.17 0.74 -3.28
C ILE A 22 -8.78 -0.26 -4.27
N GLU A 23 -8.87 -1.54 -3.88
CA GLU A 23 -9.43 -2.58 -4.74
C GLU A 23 -10.91 -2.36 -5.09
N ARG A 24 -11.67 -1.77 -4.17
CA ARG A 24 -13.12 -1.58 -4.31
C ARG A 24 -13.51 -0.23 -4.89
N THR A 25 -12.58 0.70 -4.98
CA THR A 25 -12.85 2.07 -5.42
C THR A 25 -12.76 2.17 -6.93
N TYR A 26 -13.61 3.01 -7.53
CA TYR A 26 -13.52 3.30 -8.97
C TYR A 26 -12.19 3.93 -9.31
N ALA A 27 -11.70 3.67 -10.53
CA ALA A 27 -10.41 4.17 -11.00
C ALA A 27 -10.24 5.68 -10.81
N SER A 28 -11.31 6.45 -11.01
CA SER A 28 -11.29 7.91 -10.85
C SER A 28 -11.00 8.36 -9.40
N GLU A 29 -11.28 7.51 -8.42
CA GLU A 29 -11.10 7.83 -7.00
C GLU A 29 -9.86 7.15 -6.39
N ARG A 30 -9.26 6.21 -7.11
CA ARG A 30 -8.12 5.43 -6.61
C ARG A 30 -6.91 6.28 -6.24
N SER A 31 -6.66 7.35 -7.00
CA SER A 31 -5.51 8.22 -6.75
C SER A 31 -5.55 8.85 -5.36
N LYS A 32 -6.73 9.26 -4.88
CA LYS A 32 -6.90 9.80 -3.54
C LYS A 32 -6.59 8.75 -2.48
N THR A 33 -7.11 7.55 -2.66
CA THR A 33 -6.92 6.44 -1.72
C THR A 33 -5.46 6.01 -1.68
N ILE A 34 -4.80 5.98 -2.85
CA ILE A 34 -3.38 5.66 -2.95
C ILE A 34 -2.56 6.70 -2.19
N ARG A 35 -2.84 7.99 -2.36
CA ARG A 35 -2.13 9.04 -1.64
C ARG A 35 -2.33 8.93 -0.14
N GLN A 36 -3.54 8.59 0.29
CA GLN A 36 -3.83 8.35 1.70
C GLN A 36 -2.95 7.24 2.27
N LEU A 37 -2.81 6.14 1.53
CA LEU A 37 -1.96 5.02 1.94
C LEU A 37 -0.48 5.42 1.98
N GLN A 38 -0.01 6.12 0.94
CA GLN A 38 1.38 6.58 0.88
C GLN A 38 1.74 7.46 2.07
N ASN A 39 0.89 8.43 2.37
CA ASN A 39 1.11 9.34 3.50
C ASN A 39 1.14 8.58 4.82
N LYS A 40 0.23 7.63 4.99
CA LYS A 40 0.20 6.80 6.19
C LYS A 40 1.50 6.02 6.37
N ILE A 41 1.99 5.39 5.29
CA ILE A 41 3.22 4.60 5.34
C ILE A 41 4.43 5.49 5.65
N TRP A 42 4.54 6.62 4.95
CA TRP A 42 5.70 7.51 5.10
C TRP A 42 5.72 8.23 6.44
N ASP A 43 4.55 8.59 6.99
CA ASP A 43 4.45 9.37 8.22
C ASP A 43 4.43 8.52 9.49
N GLU A 44 3.88 7.30 9.43
CA GLU A 44 3.63 6.50 10.62
C GLU A 44 4.58 5.32 10.84
N PHE A 45 5.17 4.78 9.78
CA PHE A 45 6.01 3.58 9.89
C PHE A 45 7.50 3.93 9.97
N GLU A 46 8.16 3.38 10.97
CA GLU A 46 9.60 3.57 11.16
C GLU A 46 10.40 2.79 10.12
N LEU A 47 11.40 3.43 9.53
CA LEU A 47 12.26 2.83 8.51
C LEU A 47 13.17 1.72 9.05
N GLN A 48 13.30 1.62 10.37
CA GLN A 48 14.21 0.67 11.00
C GLN A 48 13.67 -0.75 11.14
N ASN A 49 12.39 -0.95 10.86
CA ASN A 49 11.75 -2.26 10.98
C ASN A 49 11.82 -2.99 9.64
N GLU A 50 12.78 -3.92 9.49
CA GLU A 50 13.00 -4.66 8.25
C GLU A 50 11.76 -5.43 7.78
N GLU A 51 10.97 -5.93 8.72
CA GLU A 51 9.73 -6.67 8.41
C GLU A 51 8.74 -5.81 7.61
N LEU A 52 8.83 -4.49 7.74
CA LEU A 52 7.92 -3.54 7.13
C LEU A 52 8.51 -2.78 5.92
N TYR A 53 9.74 -3.11 5.51
CA TYR A 53 10.37 -2.43 4.37
C TYR A 53 9.55 -2.58 3.10
N PHE A 54 8.85 -3.70 2.92
CA PHE A 54 8.00 -3.89 1.74
C PHE A 54 6.90 -2.83 1.62
N LEU A 55 6.47 -2.23 2.73
CA LEU A 55 5.49 -1.14 2.71
C LEU A 55 6.08 0.13 2.11
N GLN A 56 7.36 0.42 2.40
CA GLN A 56 8.05 1.55 1.80
C GLN A 56 8.20 1.36 0.29
N ASP A 57 8.57 0.15 -0.13
CA ASP A 57 8.66 -0.19 -1.55
C ASP A 57 7.29 -0.07 -2.22
N LEU A 58 6.24 -0.56 -1.58
CA LEU A 58 4.88 -0.47 -2.08
C LEU A 58 4.46 0.99 -2.27
N ALA A 59 4.72 1.84 -1.28
CA ALA A 59 4.36 3.27 -1.35
C ALA A 59 5.04 3.94 -2.55
N GLY A 60 6.32 3.61 -2.78
CA GLY A 60 7.04 4.10 -3.95
C GLY A 60 6.46 3.58 -5.27
N ASP A 61 6.18 2.29 -5.33
CA ASP A 61 5.62 1.64 -6.51
C ASP A 61 4.24 2.22 -6.87
N LEU A 62 3.43 2.57 -5.89
CA LEU A 62 2.10 3.14 -6.13
C LEU A 62 2.15 4.49 -6.85
N SER A 63 3.30 5.17 -6.82
CA SER A 63 3.49 6.42 -7.56
C SER A 63 3.48 6.23 -9.07
N PHE A 64 3.68 5.00 -9.55
CA PHE A 64 3.72 4.67 -10.98
C PHE A 64 2.38 4.19 -11.53
N TYR A 65 1.34 4.20 -10.71
CA TYR A 65 0.01 3.85 -11.17
C TYR A 65 -0.57 4.98 -12.03
N GLU A 66 -0.99 4.65 -13.26
CA GLU A 66 -1.63 5.59 -14.17
C GLU A 66 -2.79 4.90 -14.88
N PRO A 67 -4.05 5.22 -14.56
CA PRO A 67 -5.20 4.56 -15.15
C PRO A 67 -5.44 4.93 -16.63
N ILE A 68 -4.92 6.07 -17.07
CA ILE A 68 -5.12 6.55 -18.44
C ILE A 68 -3.97 6.09 -19.32
N GLU A 69 -4.28 5.22 -20.28
CA GLU A 69 -3.26 4.59 -21.14
C GLU A 69 -2.37 5.61 -21.85
N LYS A 70 -2.95 6.66 -22.40
CA LYS A 70 -2.19 7.70 -23.14
C LYS A 70 -1.19 8.45 -22.27
N ASP A 71 -1.41 8.46 -20.95
CA ASP A 71 -0.55 9.17 -20.00
C ASP A 71 0.53 8.25 -19.42
N ARG A 72 0.51 6.95 -19.76
CA ARG A 72 1.53 6.00 -19.31
C ARG A 72 2.77 6.14 -20.17
N ASP A 73 3.88 6.48 -19.52
CA ASP A 73 5.17 6.50 -20.20
C ASP A 73 5.88 5.17 -19.91
N ALA A 74 6.02 4.34 -20.95
CA ALA A 74 6.63 3.01 -20.83
C ALA A 74 8.07 3.08 -20.31
N THR A 75 8.79 4.16 -20.62
CA THR A 75 10.18 4.31 -20.16
C THR A 75 10.27 4.61 -18.67
N LEU A 76 9.18 5.09 -18.05
CA LEU A 76 9.13 5.40 -16.62
C LEU A 76 8.49 4.28 -15.79
N GLY A 77 8.04 3.21 -16.46
CA GLY A 77 7.48 2.05 -15.76
C GLY A 77 6.07 2.24 -15.19
N TYR A 78 5.30 3.17 -15.72
CA TYR A 78 3.90 3.34 -15.29
C TYR A 78 3.08 2.09 -15.64
N TYR A 79 2.09 1.77 -14.81
CA TYR A 79 1.30 0.56 -14.95
C TYR A 79 -0.21 0.81 -14.80
N ASP A 80 -1.00 -0.18 -15.22
CA ASP A 80 -2.45 -0.13 -15.26
C ASP A 80 -3.13 -0.72 -14.00
N ASP A 81 -4.46 -0.77 -14.04
CA ASP A 81 -5.28 -1.33 -12.96
C ASP A 81 -4.95 -2.78 -12.63
N SER A 82 -4.67 -3.61 -13.63
CA SER A 82 -4.37 -5.03 -13.42
C SER A 82 -3.15 -5.20 -12.53
N ARG A 83 -2.09 -4.45 -12.81
CA ARG A 83 -0.87 -4.50 -12.01
C ARG A 83 -1.09 -3.93 -10.62
N LEU A 84 -1.88 -2.85 -10.51
CA LEU A 84 -2.24 -2.27 -9.23
C LEU A 84 -2.92 -3.30 -8.34
N LEU A 85 -3.90 -4.03 -8.87
CA LEU A 85 -4.64 -5.03 -8.10
C LEU A 85 -3.75 -6.19 -7.67
N GLU A 86 -2.78 -6.59 -8.50
CA GLU A 86 -1.78 -7.60 -8.11
C GLU A 86 -0.94 -7.11 -6.93
N LEU A 87 -0.48 -5.86 -6.98
CA LEU A 87 0.34 -5.28 -5.92
C LEU A 87 -0.43 -5.16 -4.61
N THR A 88 -1.67 -4.69 -4.66
CA THR A 88 -2.50 -4.55 -3.46
C THR A 88 -2.83 -5.92 -2.85
N ALA A 89 -3.18 -6.90 -3.66
CA ALA A 89 -3.49 -8.26 -3.18
C ALA A 89 -2.27 -8.90 -2.51
N SER A 90 -1.09 -8.76 -3.11
CA SER A 90 0.16 -9.27 -2.53
C SER A 90 0.48 -8.59 -1.21
N ALA A 91 0.30 -7.27 -1.13
CA ALA A 91 0.55 -6.50 0.09
C ALA A 91 -0.40 -6.91 1.21
N ILE A 92 -1.68 -7.10 0.91
CA ILE A 92 -2.67 -7.55 1.89
C ILE A 92 -2.25 -8.89 2.50
N LYS A 93 -1.85 -9.86 1.66
CA LYS A 93 -1.39 -11.16 2.14
C LYS A 93 -0.20 -11.04 3.07
N LYS A 94 0.78 -10.21 2.72
CA LYS A 94 1.96 -10.00 3.55
C LYS A 94 1.61 -9.38 4.90
N VAL A 95 0.77 -8.36 4.91
CA VAL A 95 0.36 -7.71 6.15
C VAL A 95 -0.44 -8.67 7.03
N GLU A 96 -1.38 -9.42 6.44
CA GLU A 96 -2.17 -10.41 7.17
C GLU A 96 -1.29 -11.51 7.77
N SER A 97 -0.26 -11.94 7.05
CA SER A 97 0.71 -12.90 7.54
C SER A 97 1.47 -12.37 8.76
N ILE A 98 1.89 -11.12 8.72
CA ILE A 98 2.56 -10.46 9.85
C ILE A 98 1.61 -10.39 11.06
N LEU A 99 0.37 -9.99 10.84
CA LEU A 99 -0.63 -9.90 11.91
C LEU A 99 -0.92 -11.26 12.53
N ALA A 100 -0.97 -12.32 11.71
CA ALA A 100 -1.23 -13.68 12.18
C ALA A 100 -0.09 -14.23 13.05
N SER A 101 1.15 -13.76 12.82
CA SER A 101 2.31 -14.24 13.58
C SER A 101 2.50 -13.50 14.91
N ARG A 102 1.69 -12.51 15.18
CA ARG A 102 1.74 -11.72 16.41
C ARG A 102 0.53 -12.08 17.29
#